data_5297a0b7c8d8fae2adbfe324a1d8d0ee
#
_entry.id   5297a0b7c8d8fae2adbfe324a1d8d0ee
#
_cell.length_a   1.000
_cell.length_b   1.000
_cell.length_c   1.000
_cell.angle_alpha   90.00
_cell.angle_beta   90.00
_cell.angle_gamma   90.00
#
_symmetry.space_group_name_H-M   'P 1'
#
loop_
_entity.id
_entity.type
_entity.pdbx_description
1 polymer ?
#
loop_
_entity_poly.entity_id
_entity_poly.type
_entity_poly.pdbx_seq_one_letter_code
_entity_poly.pdbx_strand_id
1 'polypeptide(L)'
;MKSYRGKRLAAAIAVAASVVLPVGLSTASASVVSNASISSGGPNNGSTLRKFSLTQSTMSSSQLPDGYWMVASDGGVFSFGDAQFYGSTGSMHLNKPIVGMASTPDGRGYWLVASDGGIFAFGDAGYFGSLGSMPIGQSVVGIAPTPDGGGYWLATSGGAVFNFGDAKFGGSMGGKPLVSPVVGIHASADGRGYYLVAADGGIFSYGDSQFFGSIGGHVLNKPVVGFGVDKGSDGYWEFASDGGVFSYGGAQFQGSLGSLNLNKPVVGGSIVGQNPVISLPGPGLVAPATRPVSIFYYPWWGTVPPDLTYEHWNQNGHNPPANDIASDFFPLGGIYSESDQTTLNRQMQQISSAGITQINSSWWGRGSIEDGRLALVVPTARSYGLKVAIHLEDYVGRTPASVESDINYLKNTYNITTFYIWDSQQFTAAQWAPYIKALSGVTIYATGDPGQMETGQFEQFAVASGFNGIYTYEVYDEQGSNFAPTCNQAHNYGLLCSASVGPGFIDDRANNDSRVRSRQNGQVYDSMWQGAVNSSADEVSITSYNEWHEGTQIEPAQDMCIPGYCYHNYDGAWGQSGAAASYAYLNRTAQWTALWRNGL
;
A
#
# COMPACT_ATOMS: atom_id res chain seq x y z
N MET A 1 -1.86 -35.41 0.64
CA MET A 1 -1.70 -34.57 1.81
C MET A 1 -2.70 -35.03 2.87
N LYS A 2 -2.25 -35.39 4.07
CA LYS A 2 -3.17 -35.83 5.12
C LYS A 2 -3.57 -34.59 5.92
N SER A 3 -4.86 -34.21 5.81
CA SER A 3 -5.49 -33.19 6.61
C SER A 3 -5.34 -33.50 8.10
N TYR A 4 -4.82 -32.56 8.86
CA TYR A 4 -4.74 -32.63 10.32
C TYR A 4 -6.16 -32.45 10.89
N ARG A 5 -6.85 -33.56 11.15
CA ARG A 5 -8.11 -33.55 11.90
C ARG A 5 -7.80 -33.63 13.39
N GLY A 6 -7.63 -32.50 14.04
CA GLY A 6 -7.64 -32.38 15.50
C GLY A 6 -9.03 -32.69 16.04
N LYS A 7 -9.16 -33.72 16.85
CA LYS A 7 -10.37 -34.02 17.62
C LYS A 7 -10.57 -32.90 18.65
N ARG A 8 -11.55 -32.04 18.45
CA ARG A 8 -12.03 -31.15 19.52
C ARG A 8 -13.21 -31.82 20.25
N LEU A 9 -13.03 -32.04 21.55
CA LEU A 9 -14.12 -32.41 22.48
C LEU A 9 -14.98 -31.16 22.69
N ALA A 10 -16.28 -31.34 22.46
CA ALA A 10 -17.28 -30.32 22.74
C ALA A 10 -17.47 -30.17 24.25
N ALA A 11 -17.37 -28.97 24.77
CA ALA A 11 -17.95 -28.58 26.04
C ALA A 11 -18.97 -27.47 25.79
N ALA A 12 -20.20 -27.74 26.15
CA ALA A 12 -21.36 -26.92 25.88
C ALA A 12 -21.67 -25.97 27.05
N ILE A 13 -22.12 -24.77 26.70
CA ILE A 13 -23.19 -23.94 27.27
C ILE A 13 -22.99 -23.28 28.64
N ALA A 14 -23.10 -21.95 28.64
CA ALA A 14 -24.10 -21.24 29.43
C ALA A 14 -24.40 -19.83 28.87
N VAL A 15 -25.67 -19.66 28.50
CA VAL A 15 -26.29 -18.37 28.14
C VAL A 15 -26.58 -17.60 29.41
N ALA A 16 -26.25 -16.33 29.46
CA ALA A 16 -26.92 -15.35 30.32
C ALA A 16 -27.10 -14.04 29.59
N ALA A 17 -28.33 -13.76 29.28
CA ALA A 17 -28.80 -12.44 28.83
C ALA A 17 -28.91 -11.50 30.03
N SER A 18 -28.57 -10.21 29.84
CA SER A 18 -29.41 -9.12 30.37
C SER A 18 -28.78 -7.73 30.17
N VAL A 19 -29.60 -6.91 29.54
CA VAL A 19 -30.02 -5.52 29.85
C VAL A 19 -29.15 -4.35 29.44
N VAL A 20 -29.73 -3.68 28.46
CA VAL A 20 -29.46 -2.32 27.99
C VAL A 20 -29.93 -1.28 29.04
N LEU A 21 -29.16 -0.23 29.27
CA LEU A 21 -29.64 1.13 29.54
C LEU A 21 -28.55 2.17 29.24
N PRO A 22 -28.92 3.34 28.73
CA PRO A 22 -28.00 4.41 28.30
C PRO A 22 -27.84 5.49 29.37
N VAL A 23 -26.66 6.06 29.52
CA VAL A 23 -26.48 7.39 30.17
C VAL A 23 -25.22 8.06 29.62
N GLY A 24 -25.38 9.19 28.95
CA GLY A 24 -25.02 10.52 29.47
C GLY A 24 -23.60 10.98 29.13
N LEU A 25 -23.51 11.97 28.20
CA LEU A 25 -22.35 12.85 28.02
C LEU A 25 -21.97 13.54 29.33
N SER A 26 -20.65 13.59 29.62
CA SER A 26 -20.08 14.77 30.29
C SER A 26 -18.60 14.91 29.95
N THR A 27 -18.28 16.09 29.45
CA THR A 27 -16.95 16.65 29.26
C THR A 27 -16.29 16.91 30.62
N ALA A 28 -15.05 16.45 30.81
CA ALA A 28 -14.22 16.93 31.91
C ALA A 28 -12.77 17.04 31.44
N SER A 29 -12.32 18.27 31.32
CA SER A 29 -10.91 18.65 31.23
C SER A 29 -10.24 18.42 32.59
N ALA A 30 -9.15 17.65 32.60
CA ALA A 30 -8.30 17.53 33.79
C ALA A 30 -6.90 18.07 33.47
N SER A 31 -6.60 19.23 34.03
CA SER A 31 -5.24 19.78 34.12
C SER A 31 -4.52 19.13 35.31
N VAL A 32 -3.40 18.48 35.05
CA VAL A 32 -2.51 17.97 36.10
C VAL A 32 -1.36 18.95 36.27
N VAL A 33 -1.31 19.62 37.42
CA VAL A 33 -0.18 20.38 37.91
C VAL A 33 0.62 19.47 38.82
N SER A 34 1.87 19.17 38.51
CA SER A 34 2.79 18.52 39.41
C SER A 34 3.87 19.50 39.87
N ASN A 35 3.80 19.88 41.13
CA ASN A 35 4.87 20.59 41.83
C ASN A 35 5.93 19.58 42.31
N ALA A 36 7.16 19.75 41.90
CA ALA A 36 8.30 19.09 42.53
C ALA A 36 9.19 20.14 43.19
N SER A 37 9.24 20.11 44.52
CA SER A 37 10.15 20.89 45.33
C SER A 37 11.49 20.16 45.50
N ILE A 38 12.59 20.84 45.25
CA ILE A 38 13.94 20.37 45.61
C ILE A 38 14.55 21.30 46.63
N SER A 39 14.95 20.73 47.76
CA SER A 39 15.64 21.42 48.85
C SER A 39 17.15 21.53 48.59
N SER A 40 17.71 22.60 49.13
CA SER A 40 19.05 23.15 48.97
C SER A 40 20.15 22.42 49.76
N GLY A 41 21.38 22.49 49.25
CA GLY A 41 22.62 22.29 49.95
C GLY A 41 23.82 22.68 49.08
N GLY A 42 24.52 23.81 49.39
CA GLY A 42 25.71 24.28 48.69
C GLY A 42 27.01 23.73 49.30
N PRO A 43 28.23 24.29 49.02
CA PRO A 43 28.59 25.41 48.16
C PRO A 43 29.84 25.19 47.22
N ASN A 44 30.04 26.15 46.30
CA ASN A 44 31.29 26.61 45.66
C ASN A 44 32.05 25.74 44.64
N ASN A 45 32.03 26.14 43.37
CA ASN A 45 33.12 26.80 42.66
C ASN A 45 32.71 27.21 41.24
N GLY A 46 33.16 28.38 40.80
CA GLY A 46 32.72 29.08 39.62
C GLY A 46 33.06 28.44 38.28
N SER A 47 32.11 28.50 37.40
CA SER A 47 32.27 28.63 35.98
C SER A 47 30.97 29.18 35.36
N THR A 48 31.16 30.17 34.49
CA THR A 48 30.13 30.99 33.87
C THR A 48 29.20 30.12 33.02
N LEU A 49 28.01 29.82 33.53
CA LEU A 49 26.95 29.17 32.74
C LEU A 49 26.18 30.26 31.99
N ARG A 50 26.37 30.26 30.65
CA ARG A 50 25.44 30.97 29.76
C ARG A 50 24.08 30.30 29.84
N LYS A 51 23.07 31.06 30.30
CA LYS A 51 21.66 30.67 30.23
C LYS A 51 21.26 30.58 28.77
N PHE A 52 21.10 29.35 28.24
CA PHE A 52 20.30 29.11 27.04
C PHE A 52 18.84 29.03 27.47
N SER A 53 18.07 30.05 27.09
CA SER A 53 16.62 30.01 27.20
C SER A 53 16.11 29.12 26.05
N LEU A 54 15.72 27.89 26.38
CA LEU A 54 14.96 27.05 25.45
C LEU A 54 13.53 27.57 25.41
N THR A 55 13.23 28.44 24.47
CA THR A 55 11.87 28.67 24.03
C THR A 55 11.40 27.39 23.32
N GLN A 56 10.58 26.61 24.01
CA GLN A 56 9.87 25.48 23.47
C GLN A 56 8.80 26.04 22.51
N SER A 57 9.17 26.19 21.24
CA SER A 57 8.17 26.36 20.21
C SER A 57 7.54 24.99 19.97
N THR A 58 6.34 24.81 20.47
CA THR A 58 5.45 23.74 20.04
C THR A 58 5.12 23.97 18.58
N MET A 59 5.91 23.40 17.67
CA MET A 59 5.46 23.19 16.31
C MET A 59 4.44 22.07 16.34
N SER A 60 3.16 22.43 16.28
CA SER A 60 2.12 21.54 15.84
C SER A 60 2.48 21.12 14.42
N SER A 61 2.87 19.88 14.22
CA SER A 61 2.93 19.28 12.90
C SER A 61 1.48 19.18 12.42
N SER A 62 1.02 20.19 11.66
CA SER A 62 -0.19 20.05 10.87
C SER A 62 0.12 19.04 9.77
N GLN A 63 -0.19 17.78 10.03
CA GLN A 63 -0.20 16.75 9.00
C GLN A 63 -1.26 17.17 7.97
N LEU A 64 -0.86 17.31 6.70
CA LEU A 64 -1.80 17.51 5.60
C LEU A 64 -2.73 16.30 5.58
N PRO A 65 -4.04 16.51 5.37
CA PRO A 65 -5.00 15.41 5.30
C PRO A 65 -4.61 14.42 4.20
N ASP A 66 -4.63 13.13 4.51
CA ASP A 66 -4.27 12.06 3.59
C ASP A 66 -5.52 11.63 2.81
N GLY A 67 -5.84 12.36 1.77
CA GLY A 67 -7.04 12.14 0.99
C GLY A 67 -7.01 12.87 -0.35
N TYR A 68 -8.06 12.69 -1.13
CA TYR A 68 -8.21 13.36 -2.42
C TYR A 68 -9.67 13.72 -2.71
N TRP A 69 -9.84 14.69 -3.57
CA TRP A 69 -11.13 15.05 -4.15
C TRP A 69 -11.18 14.64 -5.61
N MET A 70 -12.37 14.27 -6.07
CA MET A 70 -12.72 14.19 -7.48
C MET A 70 -13.84 15.17 -7.78
N VAL A 71 -13.81 15.75 -8.97
CA VAL A 71 -14.84 16.69 -9.43
C VAL A 71 -15.45 16.19 -10.74
N ALA A 72 -16.77 16.24 -10.82
CA ALA A 72 -17.50 15.98 -12.05
C ALA A 72 -17.72 17.28 -12.85
N SER A 73 -18.05 17.17 -14.13
CA SER A 73 -18.22 18.34 -15.01
C SER A 73 -19.37 19.26 -14.65
N ASP A 74 -20.33 18.81 -13.85
CA ASP A 74 -21.38 19.62 -13.23
C ASP A 74 -20.92 20.29 -11.93
N GLY A 75 -19.66 20.00 -11.50
CA GLY A 75 -19.06 20.49 -10.29
C GLY A 75 -19.48 19.76 -9.03
N GLY A 76 -20.08 18.57 -9.15
CA GLY A 76 -20.22 17.64 -8.04
C GLY A 76 -18.84 17.24 -7.52
N VAL A 77 -18.60 17.37 -6.22
CA VAL A 77 -17.32 17.02 -5.57
C VAL A 77 -17.50 15.78 -4.72
N PHE A 78 -16.56 14.86 -4.83
CA PHE A 78 -16.49 13.61 -4.07
C PHE A 78 -15.21 13.61 -3.25
N SER A 79 -15.32 13.41 -1.94
CA SER A 79 -14.22 13.40 -0.98
C SER A 79 -13.87 11.98 -0.58
N PHE A 80 -12.58 11.67 -0.50
CA PHE A 80 -12.05 10.36 -0.13
C PHE A 80 -10.91 10.51 0.88
N GLY A 81 -10.78 9.53 1.78
CA GLY A 81 -9.81 9.58 2.87
C GLY A 81 -10.13 10.72 3.84
N ASP A 82 -9.12 11.43 4.29
CA ASP A 82 -9.26 12.57 5.21
C ASP A 82 -9.68 13.88 4.51
N ALA A 83 -9.86 13.85 3.18
CA ALA A 83 -10.28 14.99 2.41
C ALA A 83 -11.71 15.41 2.80
N GLN A 84 -11.85 16.57 3.46
CA GLN A 84 -13.14 17.07 3.89
C GLN A 84 -13.92 17.68 2.74
N PHE A 85 -15.24 17.50 2.74
CA PHE A 85 -16.13 18.15 1.78
C PHE A 85 -16.40 19.60 2.23
N TYR A 86 -16.02 20.56 1.39
CA TYR A 86 -16.21 21.99 1.68
C TYR A 86 -17.34 22.63 0.86
N GLY A 87 -17.92 21.91 -0.10
CA GLY A 87 -19.01 22.36 -0.95
C GLY A 87 -18.84 21.95 -2.40
N SER A 88 -19.87 22.17 -3.22
CA SER A 88 -19.87 21.83 -4.64
C SER A 88 -20.81 22.73 -5.44
N THR A 89 -20.65 22.75 -6.77
CA THR A 89 -21.59 23.42 -7.67
C THR A 89 -22.59 22.44 -8.28
N GLY A 90 -22.62 21.17 -7.88
CA GLY A 90 -23.46 20.13 -8.48
C GLY A 90 -24.98 20.37 -8.40
N SER A 91 -25.45 21.28 -7.53
CA SER A 91 -26.84 21.73 -7.47
C SER A 91 -27.10 23.09 -8.15
N MET A 92 -26.06 23.72 -8.72
CA MET A 92 -26.12 25.02 -9.37
C MET A 92 -26.27 24.89 -10.88
N HIS A 93 -26.99 25.84 -11.51
CA HIS A 93 -26.96 25.92 -12.95
C HIS A 93 -25.67 26.63 -13.39
N LEU A 94 -24.76 25.88 -14.01
CA LEU A 94 -23.51 26.41 -14.53
C LEU A 94 -23.68 26.85 -15.99
N ASN A 95 -23.12 28.01 -16.35
CA ASN A 95 -23.07 28.47 -17.74
C ASN A 95 -22.19 27.59 -18.61
N LYS A 96 -21.11 27.04 -18.03
CA LYS A 96 -20.13 26.14 -18.67
C LYS A 96 -19.69 25.04 -17.70
N PRO A 97 -19.30 23.87 -18.22
CA PRO A 97 -18.88 22.75 -17.38
C PRO A 97 -17.60 23.06 -16.61
N ILE A 98 -17.45 22.45 -15.44
CA ILE A 98 -16.19 22.40 -14.69
C ILE A 98 -15.18 21.54 -15.46
N VAL A 99 -13.96 22.04 -15.56
CA VAL A 99 -12.85 21.42 -16.32
C VAL A 99 -11.60 21.18 -15.46
N GLY A 100 -11.58 21.66 -14.22
CA GLY A 100 -10.45 21.47 -13.33
C GLY A 100 -10.77 21.79 -11.88
N MET A 101 -9.89 21.28 -11.02
CA MET A 101 -9.93 21.46 -9.57
C MET A 101 -8.50 21.61 -9.07
N ALA A 102 -8.29 22.48 -8.08
CA ALA A 102 -7.03 22.60 -7.36
C ALA A 102 -7.28 22.77 -5.86
N SER A 103 -6.51 22.10 -5.03
CA SER A 103 -6.56 22.21 -3.57
C SER A 103 -5.78 23.43 -3.08
N THR A 104 -6.17 23.98 -1.92
CA THR A 104 -5.32 24.88 -1.17
C THR A 104 -4.07 24.16 -0.66
N PRO A 105 -2.93 24.85 -0.42
CA PRO A 105 -1.69 24.22 0.00
C PRO A 105 -1.78 23.44 1.32
N ASP A 106 -2.70 23.85 2.21
CA ASP A 106 -2.93 23.19 3.50
C ASP A 106 -4.07 22.15 3.48
N GLY A 107 -4.71 21.95 2.29
CA GLY A 107 -5.78 20.98 2.12
C GLY A 107 -7.10 21.31 2.81
N ARG A 108 -7.31 22.58 3.22
CA ARG A 108 -8.56 23.00 3.90
C ARG A 108 -9.57 23.66 2.98
N GLY A 109 -9.31 23.66 1.68
CA GLY A 109 -10.19 24.19 0.67
C GLY A 109 -9.77 23.77 -0.74
N TYR A 110 -10.55 24.20 -1.71
CA TYR A 110 -10.26 23.99 -3.12
C TYR A 110 -10.99 24.99 -4.03
N TRP A 111 -10.43 25.18 -5.22
CA TRP A 111 -11.03 25.91 -6.31
C TRP A 111 -11.56 24.95 -7.37
N LEU A 112 -12.74 25.24 -7.93
CA LEU A 112 -13.21 24.65 -9.18
C LEU A 112 -13.13 25.70 -10.27
N VAL A 113 -12.71 25.30 -11.46
CA VAL A 113 -12.66 26.18 -12.64
C VAL A 113 -13.58 25.65 -13.74
N ALA A 114 -14.44 26.51 -14.24
CA ALA A 114 -15.28 26.22 -15.41
C ALA A 114 -14.56 26.57 -16.72
N SER A 115 -15.02 26.00 -17.84
CA SER A 115 -14.37 26.19 -19.14
C SER A 115 -14.49 27.64 -19.71
N ASP A 116 -15.35 28.46 -19.14
CA ASP A 116 -15.40 29.92 -19.38
C ASP A 116 -14.48 30.72 -18.45
N GLY A 117 -13.77 30.03 -17.54
CA GLY A 117 -12.88 30.60 -16.54
C GLY A 117 -13.60 31.11 -15.29
N GLY A 118 -14.85 30.75 -15.09
CA GLY A 118 -15.57 30.94 -13.83
C GLY A 118 -14.86 30.19 -12.71
N ILE A 119 -14.65 30.80 -11.55
CA ILE A 119 -14.00 30.23 -10.37
C ILE A 119 -15.01 30.11 -9.24
N PHE A 120 -15.01 28.94 -8.59
CA PHE A 120 -15.78 28.66 -7.39
C PHE A 120 -14.81 28.23 -6.29
N ALA A 121 -14.78 28.96 -5.19
CA ALA A 121 -13.88 28.73 -4.06
C ALA A 121 -14.66 28.11 -2.89
N PHE A 122 -14.13 27.06 -2.29
CA PHE A 122 -14.72 26.34 -1.18
C PHE A 122 -13.71 26.11 -0.05
N GLY A 123 -14.21 26.06 1.19
CA GLY A 123 -13.37 25.99 2.38
C GLY A 123 -12.64 27.30 2.61
N ASP A 124 -11.34 27.24 2.88
CA ASP A 124 -10.47 28.41 3.06
C ASP A 124 -9.87 28.96 1.74
N ALA A 125 -10.25 28.38 0.60
CA ALA A 125 -9.79 28.84 -0.70
C ALA A 125 -10.18 30.30 -0.96
N GLY A 126 -9.19 31.18 -1.11
CA GLY A 126 -9.40 32.59 -1.42
C GLY A 126 -9.93 32.80 -2.84
N TYR A 127 -10.90 33.70 -3.03
CA TYR A 127 -11.29 34.13 -4.37
C TYR A 127 -10.49 35.36 -4.80
N PHE A 128 -9.68 35.22 -5.85
CA PHE A 128 -8.78 36.27 -6.35
C PHE A 128 -9.24 36.88 -7.68
N GLY A 129 -10.30 36.35 -8.27
CA GLY A 129 -10.86 36.80 -9.53
C GLY A 129 -11.19 35.66 -10.50
N SER A 130 -11.85 35.95 -11.62
CA SER A 130 -12.26 34.96 -12.62
C SER A 130 -12.37 35.56 -14.01
N LEU A 131 -12.43 34.67 -15.04
CA LEU A 131 -12.69 35.07 -16.43
C LEU A 131 -14.14 34.88 -16.87
N GLY A 132 -15.01 34.34 -16.01
CA GLY A 132 -16.39 33.93 -16.36
C GLY A 132 -17.30 35.01 -16.95
N SER A 133 -16.91 36.28 -16.89
CA SER A 133 -17.61 37.39 -17.54
C SER A 133 -16.84 37.99 -18.72
N MET A 134 -15.69 37.45 -19.08
CA MET A 134 -14.84 37.97 -20.15
C MET A 134 -14.95 37.12 -21.42
N PRO A 135 -15.01 37.73 -22.61
CA PRO A 135 -14.98 36.99 -23.87
C PRO A 135 -13.54 36.54 -24.17
N ILE A 136 -13.13 35.40 -23.65
CA ILE A 136 -11.75 34.88 -23.80
C ILE A 136 -11.50 34.14 -25.13
N GLY A 137 -12.51 33.90 -25.93
CA GLY A 137 -12.42 33.31 -27.27
C GLY A 137 -11.99 31.82 -27.31
N GLN A 138 -11.47 31.28 -26.21
CA GLN A 138 -10.98 29.90 -26.09
C GLN A 138 -11.32 29.36 -24.70
N SER A 139 -11.51 28.04 -24.59
CA SER A 139 -11.85 27.40 -23.32
C SER A 139 -10.66 27.40 -22.35
N VAL A 140 -10.90 27.71 -21.09
CA VAL A 140 -9.96 27.40 -20.00
C VAL A 140 -9.85 25.88 -19.87
N VAL A 141 -8.64 25.39 -19.61
CA VAL A 141 -8.29 23.95 -19.54
C VAL A 141 -7.64 23.56 -18.22
N GLY A 142 -7.31 24.52 -17.36
CA GLY A 142 -6.70 24.20 -16.07
C GLY A 142 -6.50 25.41 -15.17
N ILE A 143 -6.25 25.11 -13.90
CA ILE A 143 -5.91 26.03 -12.82
C ILE A 143 -4.68 25.49 -12.07
N ALA A 144 -3.74 26.38 -11.74
CA ALA A 144 -2.59 26.07 -10.90
C ALA A 144 -2.49 27.12 -9.78
N PRO A 145 -2.58 26.76 -8.49
CA PRO A 145 -2.42 27.67 -7.37
C PRO A 145 -0.95 28.01 -7.13
N THR A 146 -0.69 29.17 -6.51
CA THR A 146 0.60 29.50 -5.94
C THR A 146 0.87 28.62 -4.69
N PRO A 147 2.15 28.32 -4.35
CA PRO A 147 2.45 27.42 -3.21
C PRO A 147 1.99 27.94 -1.85
N ASP A 148 1.79 29.24 -1.69
CA ASP A 148 1.27 29.88 -0.47
C ASP A 148 -0.26 30.05 -0.49
N GLY A 149 -0.93 29.70 -1.63
CA GLY A 149 -2.37 29.81 -1.79
C GLY A 149 -2.88 31.25 -1.93
N GLY A 150 -1.99 32.22 -2.12
CA GLY A 150 -2.32 33.67 -2.29
C GLY A 150 -2.78 34.05 -3.69
N GLY A 151 -2.76 33.10 -4.64
CA GLY A 151 -3.17 33.32 -6.02
C GLY A 151 -3.27 32.06 -6.86
N TYR A 152 -3.56 32.21 -8.14
CA TYR A 152 -3.57 31.12 -9.13
C TYR A 152 -3.42 31.62 -10.56
N TRP A 153 -2.97 30.73 -11.43
CA TRP A 153 -2.96 30.90 -12.87
C TRP A 153 -4.07 30.07 -13.52
N LEU A 154 -4.71 30.64 -14.55
CA LEU A 154 -5.62 29.94 -15.46
C LEU A 154 -4.98 29.87 -16.85
N ALA A 155 -5.08 28.71 -17.51
CA ALA A 155 -4.62 28.56 -18.89
C ALA A 155 -5.78 28.21 -19.82
N THR A 156 -5.75 28.75 -21.05
CA THR A 156 -6.68 28.40 -22.13
C THR A 156 -6.08 27.36 -23.07
N SER A 157 -6.92 26.69 -23.85
CA SER A 157 -6.50 25.73 -24.87
C SER A 157 -5.55 26.32 -25.94
N GLY A 158 -5.58 27.63 -26.15
CA GLY A 158 -4.63 28.36 -27.01
C GLY A 158 -3.39 28.84 -26.28
N GLY A 159 -3.19 28.43 -25.03
CA GLY A 159 -2.01 28.72 -24.23
C GLY A 159 -1.92 30.15 -23.69
N ALA A 160 -3.02 30.93 -23.71
CA ALA A 160 -3.06 32.19 -22.97
C ALA A 160 -3.13 31.89 -21.47
N VAL A 161 -2.37 32.65 -20.68
CA VAL A 161 -2.32 32.53 -19.21
C VAL A 161 -2.83 33.82 -18.59
N PHE A 162 -3.66 33.65 -17.57
CA PHE A 162 -4.22 34.73 -16.76
C PHE A 162 -3.86 34.46 -15.29
N ASN A 163 -3.34 35.47 -14.63
CA ASN A 163 -2.91 35.39 -13.24
C ASN A 163 -3.81 36.19 -12.33
N PHE A 164 -4.09 35.67 -11.16
CA PHE A 164 -4.95 36.26 -10.13
C PHE A 164 -4.27 36.20 -8.76
N GLY A 165 -4.59 37.15 -7.88
CA GLY A 165 -3.94 37.26 -6.58
C GLY A 165 -2.47 37.63 -6.73
N ASP A 166 -1.60 36.96 -6.00
CA ASP A 166 -0.16 37.15 -6.01
C ASP A 166 0.58 36.37 -7.12
N ALA A 167 -0.15 35.55 -7.87
CA ALA A 167 0.40 34.79 -8.99
C ALA A 167 1.06 35.71 -10.03
N LYS A 168 2.35 35.52 -10.32
CA LYS A 168 3.09 36.38 -11.24
C LYS A 168 2.98 35.88 -12.68
N PHE A 169 2.74 36.80 -13.61
CA PHE A 169 2.74 36.45 -15.02
C PHE A 169 4.20 36.25 -15.51
N GLY A 170 4.50 35.02 -15.92
CA GLY A 170 5.81 34.61 -16.43
C GLY A 170 5.89 34.59 -17.98
N GLY A 171 4.74 34.65 -18.66
CA GLY A 171 4.62 34.55 -20.12
C GLY A 171 3.50 33.61 -20.56
N SER A 172 3.26 33.53 -21.88
CA SER A 172 2.17 32.68 -22.42
C SER A 172 2.41 32.30 -23.88
N MET A 173 1.65 31.29 -24.37
CA MET A 173 1.52 30.98 -25.79
C MET A 173 0.39 31.75 -26.45
N GLY A 174 -0.38 32.54 -25.72
CA GLY A 174 -1.50 33.30 -26.25
C GLY A 174 -1.13 34.12 -27.47
N GLY A 175 -1.85 33.94 -28.57
CA GLY A 175 -1.59 34.58 -29.85
C GLY A 175 -0.43 34.01 -30.66
N LYS A 176 0.25 32.97 -30.17
CA LYS A 176 1.30 32.24 -30.91
C LYS A 176 0.73 30.95 -31.52
N PRO A 177 1.24 30.52 -32.69
CA PRO A 177 0.79 29.27 -33.29
C PRO A 177 1.20 28.07 -32.42
N LEU A 178 0.25 27.18 -32.15
CA LEU A 178 0.45 25.90 -31.49
C LEU A 178 0.19 24.77 -32.50
N VAL A 179 0.99 23.70 -32.44
CA VAL A 179 0.77 22.47 -33.22
C VAL A 179 -0.43 21.72 -32.64
N SER A 180 -0.54 21.69 -31.32
CA SER A 180 -1.63 21.04 -30.58
C SER A 180 -2.12 21.94 -29.44
N PRO A 181 -3.40 21.81 -29.04
CA PRO A 181 -3.91 22.65 -27.96
C PRO A 181 -3.22 22.34 -26.63
N VAL A 182 -3.11 23.36 -25.78
CA VAL A 182 -2.73 23.19 -24.38
C VAL A 182 -3.84 22.42 -23.65
N VAL A 183 -3.45 21.48 -22.81
CA VAL A 183 -4.35 20.59 -22.04
C VAL A 183 -4.20 20.77 -20.53
N GLY A 184 -3.20 21.53 -20.07
CA GLY A 184 -3.01 21.77 -18.63
C GLY A 184 -1.99 22.87 -18.33
N ILE A 185 -2.01 23.35 -17.09
CA ILE A 185 -1.03 24.24 -16.47
C ILE A 185 -0.64 23.69 -15.10
N HIS A 186 0.65 23.77 -14.78
CA HIS A 186 1.19 23.28 -13.50
C HIS A 186 2.25 24.26 -12.99
N ALA A 187 2.19 24.62 -11.71
CA ALA A 187 3.21 25.46 -11.09
C ALA A 187 4.55 24.71 -11.00
N SER A 188 5.67 25.45 -11.09
CA SER A 188 6.99 24.92 -10.72
C SER A 188 7.00 24.53 -9.23
N ALA A 189 7.97 23.70 -8.81
CA ALA A 189 8.05 23.23 -7.43
C ALA A 189 8.12 24.38 -6.40
N ASP A 190 8.76 25.48 -6.74
CA ASP A 190 8.91 26.67 -5.91
C ASP A 190 7.85 27.76 -6.19
N GLY A 191 6.99 27.55 -7.20
CA GLY A 191 5.91 28.46 -7.57
C GLY A 191 6.31 29.80 -8.18
N ARG A 192 7.56 29.95 -8.60
CA ARG A 192 8.03 31.17 -9.28
C ARG A 192 7.84 31.12 -10.80
N GLY A 193 7.43 29.96 -11.29
CA GLY A 193 7.12 29.69 -12.68
C GLY A 193 6.02 28.68 -12.85
N TYR A 194 5.76 28.31 -14.10
CA TYR A 194 4.78 27.29 -14.45
C TYR A 194 5.07 26.69 -15.82
N TYR A 195 4.50 25.52 -16.03
CA TYR A 195 4.53 24.76 -17.27
C TYR A 195 3.15 24.77 -17.94
N LEU A 196 3.11 25.02 -19.25
CA LEU A 196 1.98 24.68 -20.09
C LEU A 196 2.29 23.38 -20.82
N VAL A 197 1.32 22.47 -20.86
CA VAL A 197 1.47 21.17 -21.50
C VAL A 197 0.48 21.06 -22.64
N ALA A 198 0.95 20.72 -23.84
CA ALA A 198 0.11 20.52 -25.02
C ALA A 198 -0.21 19.04 -25.25
N ALA A 199 -1.27 18.76 -26.01
CA ALA A 199 -1.75 17.40 -26.27
C ALA A 199 -0.75 16.55 -27.08
N ASP A 200 0.18 17.17 -27.83
CA ASP A 200 1.28 16.50 -28.52
C ASP A 200 2.52 16.29 -27.64
N GLY A 201 2.41 16.59 -26.33
CA GLY A 201 3.49 16.52 -25.37
C GLY A 201 4.48 17.69 -25.47
N GLY A 202 4.13 18.78 -26.14
CA GLY A 202 4.90 20.02 -26.10
C GLY A 202 4.82 20.66 -24.73
N ILE A 203 5.97 20.99 -24.12
CA ILE A 203 6.07 21.68 -22.83
C ILE A 203 6.61 23.08 -23.05
N PHE A 204 5.93 24.08 -22.45
CA PHE A 204 6.34 25.48 -22.48
C PHE A 204 6.59 25.94 -21.03
N SER A 205 7.82 26.27 -20.71
CA SER A 205 8.27 26.72 -19.40
C SER A 205 8.23 28.24 -19.31
N TYR A 206 7.70 28.79 -18.23
CA TYR A 206 7.59 30.21 -17.97
C TYR A 206 8.00 30.59 -16.55
N GLY A 207 8.47 31.82 -16.36
CA GLY A 207 9.07 32.25 -15.10
C GLY A 207 10.44 31.63 -14.91
N ASP A 208 10.71 31.06 -13.74
CA ASP A 208 11.97 30.37 -13.47
C ASP A 208 11.87 28.85 -13.64
N SER A 209 10.71 28.33 -14.15
CA SER A 209 10.54 26.91 -14.42
C SER A 209 11.53 26.41 -15.47
N GLN A 210 12.36 25.42 -15.10
CA GLN A 210 13.39 24.88 -15.97
C GLN A 210 12.80 23.85 -16.94
N PHE A 211 13.18 23.93 -18.21
CA PHE A 211 12.81 22.95 -19.23
C PHE A 211 13.78 21.77 -19.18
N PHE A 212 13.25 20.55 -18.95
CA PHE A 212 14.01 19.30 -18.87
C PHE A 212 13.84 18.41 -20.10
N GLY A 213 13.05 18.81 -21.08
CA GLY A 213 12.73 18.05 -22.29
C GLY A 213 11.23 17.92 -22.51
N SER A 214 10.83 17.42 -23.67
CA SER A 214 9.43 17.12 -24.01
C SER A 214 9.35 16.08 -25.13
N ILE A 215 8.21 15.39 -25.27
CA ILE A 215 7.96 14.54 -26.42
C ILE A 215 7.39 15.31 -27.61
N GLY A 216 7.14 16.60 -27.45
CA GLY A 216 6.67 17.49 -28.52
C GLY A 216 7.54 17.42 -29.77
N GLY A 217 6.90 17.38 -30.93
CA GLY A 217 7.55 17.19 -32.22
C GLY A 217 7.77 15.73 -32.63
N HIS A 218 7.44 14.76 -31.78
CA HIS A 218 7.38 13.33 -32.10
C HIS A 218 5.95 12.88 -32.38
N VAL A 219 5.80 11.85 -33.19
CA VAL A 219 4.48 11.26 -33.43
C VAL A 219 4.11 10.38 -32.24
N LEU A 220 3.12 10.80 -31.49
CA LEU A 220 2.55 10.01 -30.38
C LEU A 220 1.44 9.09 -30.91
N ASN A 221 1.35 7.88 -30.37
CA ASN A 221 0.23 6.99 -30.64
C ASN A 221 -1.09 7.57 -30.11
N LYS A 222 -1.04 8.26 -28.99
CA LYS A 222 -2.18 8.91 -28.32
C LYS A 222 -1.74 10.22 -27.65
N PRO A 223 -2.67 11.19 -27.50
CA PRO A 223 -2.31 12.49 -26.94
C PRO A 223 -1.93 12.41 -25.46
N VAL A 224 -1.11 13.37 -25.01
CA VAL A 224 -0.88 13.63 -23.59
C VAL A 224 -2.17 14.19 -22.97
N VAL A 225 -2.48 13.68 -21.77
CA VAL A 225 -3.70 13.99 -21.01
C VAL A 225 -3.41 14.34 -19.54
N GLY A 226 -2.16 14.24 -19.11
CA GLY A 226 -1.75 14.55 -17.74
C GLY A 226 -0.29 14.93 -17.65
N PHE A 227 0.05 15.61 -16.56
CA PHE A 227 1.40 16.10 -16.26
C PHE A 227 1.58 16.17 -14.74
N GLY A 228 2.79 15.95 -14.27
CA GLY A 228 3.12 16.08 -12.86
C GLY A 228 4.55 16.53 -12.66
N VAL A 229 4.76 17.54 -11.81
CA VAL A 229 6.08 18.04 -11.44
C VAL A 229 6.61 17.24 -10.26
N ASP A 230 7.84 16.78 -10.35
CA ASP A 230 8.55 16.14 -9.25
C ASP A 230 9.07 17.24 -8.28
N LYS A 231 8.49 17.29 -7.08
CA LYS A 231 8.90 18.27 -6.06
C LYS A 231 10.18 17.86 -5.31
N GLY A 232 10.61 16.62 -5.45
CA GLY A 232 11.79 16.06 -4.76
C GLY A 232 13.03 16.01 -5.63
N SER A 233 12.87 16.12 -6.94
CA SER A 233 13.97 16.22 -7.92
C SER A 233 13.61 17.22 -9.00
N ASP A 234 14.60 17.79 -9.66
CA ASP A 234 14.36 18.68 -10.77
C ASP A 234 13.89 17.88 -12.00
N GLY A 235 12.56 17.72 -12.15
CA GLY A 235 11.98 16.94 -13.24
C GLY A 235 10.45 16.90 -13.27
N TYR A 236 9.90 16.16 -14.24
CA TYR A 236 8.46 15.98 -14.41
C TYR A 236 8.13 14.76 -15.28
N TRP A 237 6.85 14.36 -15.24
CA TRP A 237 6.28 13.30 -16.06
C TRP A 237 5.14 13.82 -16.94
N GLU A 238 5.03 13.28 -18.15
CA GLU A 238 3.87 13.40 -19.01
C GLU A 238 3.16 12.04 -19.10
N PHE A 239 1.83 12.06 -19.12
CA PHE A 239 0.98 10.87 -19.21
C PHE A 239 0.14 10.93 -20.48
N ALA A 240 0.29 9.94 -21.37
CA ALA A 240 -0.50 9.83 -22.58
C ALA A 240 -1.76 8.97 -22.36
N SER A 241 -2.78 9.17 -23.21
CA SER A 241 -4.07 8.49 -23.04
C SER A 241 -4.05 7.00 -23.38
N ASP A 242 -2.97 6.46 -23.94
CA ASP A 242 -2.69 5.02 -24.06
C ASP A 242 -1.95 4.46 -22.85
N GLY A 243 -1.72 5.30 -21.84
CA GLY A 243 -0.96 4.96 -20.63
C GLY A 243 0.56 5.04 -20.80
N GLY A 244 1.04 5.61 -21.91
CA GLY A 244 2.43 5.99 -22.08
C GLY A 244 2.87 7.00 -21.01
N VAL A 245 4.06 6.83 -20.44
CA VAL A 245 4.66 7.75 -19.48
C VAL A 245 6.03 8.18 -19.98
N PHE A 246 6.26 9.49 -19.98
CA PHE A 246 7.54 10.09 -20.36
C PHE A 246 8.08 10.87 -19.17
N SER A 247 9.32 10.58 -18.76
CA SER A 247 9.99 11.22 -17.63
C SER A 247 11.15 12.08 -18.09
N TYR A 248 11.31 13.24 -17.46
CA TYR A 248 12.34 14.24 -17.82
C TYR A 248 13.03 14.78 -16.58
N GLY A 249 14.29 15.20 -16.76
CA GLY A 249 15.12 15.72 -15.67
C GLY A 249 15.43 14.62 -14.63
N GLY A 250 15.32 14.96 -13.36
CA GLY A 250 15.51 14.03 -12.24
C GLY A 250 14.35 13.08 -11.99
N ALA A 251 13.18 13.29 -12.64
CA ALA A 251 12.01 12.47 -12.46
C ALA A 251 12.24 11.02 -12.95
N GLN A 252 12.20 10.07 -12.03
CA GLN A 252 12.46 8.66 -12.32
C GLN A 252 11.29 8.00 -13.03
N PHE A 253 11.56 7.23 -14.09
CA PHE A 253 10.55 6.42 -14.75
C PHE A 253 10.12 5.27 -13.83
N GLN A 254 8.83 5.19 -13.49
CA GLN A 254 8.27 4.18 -12.59
C GLN A 254 7.45 3.11 -13.32
N GLY A 255 7.36 3.18 -14.65
CA GLY A 255 6.58 2.26 -15.46
C GLY A 255 5.54 2.95 -16.33
N SER A 256 4.94 2.20 -17.26
CA SER A 256 4.03 2.72 -18.27
C SER A 256 3.08 1.61 -18.75
N LEU A 257 1.89 2.00 -19.20
CA LEU A 257 0.92 1.11 -19.83
C LEU A 257 0.94 1.20 -21.35
N GLY A 258 1.83 2.01 -21.96
CA GLY A 258 1.85 2.33 -23.40
C GLY A 258 2.05 1.14 -24.34
N SER A 259 2.45 -0.03 -23.82
CA SER A 259 2.53 -1.28 -24.58
C SER A 259 1.31 -2.19 -24.43
N LEU A 260 0.34 -1.80 -23.58
CA LEU A 260 -0.85 -2.60 -23.30
C LEU A 260 -2.07 -2.12 -24.11
N ASN A 261 -2.92 -3.05 -24.52
CA ASN A 261 -4.20 -2.72 -25.09
C ASN A 261 -5.19 -2.38 -23.98
N LEU A 262 -5.40 -1.09 -23.73
CA LEU A 262 -6.34 -0.62 -22.73
C LEU A 262 -7.79 -0.68 -23.27
N ASN A 263 -8.73 -1.16 -22.47
CA ASN A 263 -10.16 -1.17 -22.81
C ASN A 263 -10.75 0.25 -22.94
N LYS A 264 -10.19 1.21 -22.22
CA LYS A 264 -10.53 2.64 -22.24
C LYS A 264 -9.27 3.48 -22.10
N PRO A 265 -9.25 4.68 -22.67
CA PRO A 265 -8.08 5.56 -22.57
C PRO A 265 -7.86 6.04 -21.14
N VAL A 266 -6.61 6.27 -20.78
CA VAL A 266 -6.23 7.08 -19.62
C VAL A 266 -6.72 8.51 -19.84
N VAL A 267 -7.29 9.14 -18.83
CA VAL A 267 -7.85 10.51 -18.90
C VAL A 267 -7.09 11.51 -18.04
N GLY A 268 -6.11 11.06 -17.27
CA GLY A 268 -5.25 11.91 -16.44
C GLY A 268 -4.31 11.08 -15.57
N GLY A 269 -3.37 11.74 -14.92
CA GLY A 269 -2.44 11.17 -13.94
C GLY A 269 -2.24 12.16 -12.81
N SER A 270 -1.92 11.65 -11.62
CA SER A 270 -1.57 12.44 -10.44
C SER A 270 -0.29 11.90 -9.83
N ILE A 271 0.55 12.80 -9.35
CA ILE A 271 1.76 12.45 -8.61
C ILE A 271 1.36 12.27 -7.14
N VAL A 272 1.77 11.15 -6.55
CA VAL A 272 1.66 10.93 -5.12
C VAL A 272 2.56 11.94 -4.42
N GLY A 273 2.01 12.69 -3.47
CA GLY A 273 2.71 13.79 -2.82
C GLY A 273 4.03 13.34 -2.22
N GLN A 274 5.11 13.92 -2.71
CA GLN A 274 6.39 13.78 -2.06
C GLN A 274 6.38 14.68 -0.82
N ASN A 275 6.47 14.09 0.35
CA ASN A 275 6.90 14.82 1.53
C ASN A 275 8.24 15.46 1.21
N PRO A 276 8.47 16.75 1.54
CA PRO A 276 9.77 17.35 1.34
C PRO A 276 10.82 16.47 2.03
N VAL A 277 11.81 16.02 1.28
CA VAL A 277 13.00 15.40 1.87
C VAL A 277 13.65 16.47 2.73
N ILE A 278 13.43 16.41 4.04
CA ILE A 278 14.21 17.19 4.97
C ILE A 278 15.63 16.64 4.84
N SER A 279 16.52 17.42 4.23
CA SER A 279 17.96 17.15 4.26
C SER A 279 18.38 17.10 5.72
N LEU A 280 18.61 15.90 6.24
CA LEU A 280 19.11 15.69 7.59
C LEU A 280 20.54 16.24 7.65
N PRO A 281 20.88 17.10 8.63
CA PRO A 281 22.26 17.41 8.91
C PRO A 281 22.93 16.16 9.49
N GLY A 282 24.07 15.83 8.97
CA GLY A 282 25.15 14.97 9.40
C GLY A 282 24.95 13.81 10.38
N PRO A 283 25.91 12.90 10.48
CA PRO A 283 25.74 11.56 11.06
C PRO A 283 25.46 11.61 12.57
N GLY A 284 24.28 11.13 12.97
CA GLY A 284 23.97 11.01 14.37
C GLY A 284 22.54 10.66 14.80
N LEU A 285 21.58 10.56 13.89
CA LEU A 285 20.23 10.09 14.25
C LEU A 285 19.91 8.80 13.49
N VAL A 286 19.79 7.71 14.25
CA VAL A 286 19.23 6.44 13.77
C VAL A 286 17.81 6.74 13.30
N ALA A 287 17.54 6.54 12.00
CA ALA A 287 16.18 6.57 11.48
C ALA A 287 15.32 5.60 12.29
N PRO A 288 14.05 5.96 12.64
CA PRO A 288 13.16 5.00 13.27
C PRO A 288 13.07 3.78 12.36
N ALA A 289 13.28 2.58 12.93
CA ALA A 289 13.22 1.33 12.20
C ALA A 289 11.86 1.29 11.48
N THR A 290 11.88 1.24 10.15
CA THR A 290 10.66 1.09 9.37
C THR A 290 10.04 -0.24 9.78
N ARG A 291 8.81 -0.21 10.32
CA ARG A 291 8.08 -1.41 10.71
C ARG A 291 7.93 -2.34 9.50
N PRO A 292 8.42 -3.57 9.54
CA PRO A 292 8.37 -4.47 8.38
C PRO A 292 6.94 -4.94 8.10
N VAL A 293 6.68 -5.16 6.81
CA VAL A 293 5.49 -5.87 6.34
C VAL A 293 5.97 -6.99 5.44
N SER A 294 5.57 -8.21 5.74
CA SER A 294 5.86 -9.38 4.92
C SER A 294 4.58 -10.02 4.36
N ILE A 295 4.73 -10.89 3.38
CA ILE A 295 3.61 -11.63 2.79
C ILE A 295 4.02 -13.06 2.49
N PHE A 296 3.16 -14.02 2.85
CA PHE A 296 3.35 -15.41 2.47
C PHE A 296 3.14 -15.58 0.97
N TYR A 297 4.10 -16.25 0.34
CA TYR A 297 4.21 -16.41 -1.11
C TYR A 297 4.46 -17.87 -1.47
N TYR A 298 3.68 -18.42 -2.39
CA TYR A 298 3.66 -19.84 -2.73
C TYR A 298 4.16 -20.06 -4.15
N PRO A 299 5.46 -20.35 -4.37
CA PRO A 299 6.05 -20.54 -5.69
C PRO A 299 5.86 -21.97 -6.21
N TRP A 300 4.67 -22.55 -6.11
CA TRP A 300 4.38 -23.94 -6.44
C TRP A 300 3.44 -24.13 -7.65
N TRP A 301 2.87 -23.04 -8.19
CA TRP A 301 1.94 -23.09 -9.32
C TRP A 301 2.67 -23.38 -10.62
N GLY A 302 2.17 -24.34 -11.44
CA GLY A 302 2.76 -24.72 -12.69
C GLY A 302 1.77 -24.83 -13.83
N THR A 303 2.24 -24.58 -15.06
CA THR A 303 1.48 -24.74 -16.31
C THR A 303 2.31 -25.45 -17.37
N VAL A 304 1.65 -26.02 -18.35
CA VAL A 304 2.29 -26.71 -19.47
C VAL A 304 2.15 -25.88 -20.76
N PRO A 305 3.24 -25.34 -21.34
CA PRO A 305 4.57 -25.16 -20.75
C PRO A 305 4.61 -23.99 -19.75
N PRO A 306 5.68 -23.70 -19.01
CA PRO A 306 7.03 -24.29 -19.08
C PRO A 306 7.22 -25.55 -18.22
N ASP A 307 6.29 -25.85 -17.29
CA ASP A 307 6.40 -27.05 -16.45
C ASP A 307 5.90 -28.31 -17.18
N LEU A 308 6.10 -29.46 -16.56
CA LEU A 308 5.65 -30.74 -17.12
C LEU A 308 4.18 -31.04 -16.81
N THR A 309 3.64 -30.41 -15.77
CA THR A 309 2.27 -30.62 -15.29
C THR A 309 1.63 -29.27 -14.88
N TYR A 310 0.34 -29.31 -14.64
CA TYR A 310 -0.39 -28.17 -14.06
C TYR A 310 -0.31 -28.24 -12.52
N GLU A 311 0.92 -28.03 -12.00
CA GLU A 311 1.21 -28.15 -10.56
C GLU A 311 0.20 -27.33 -9.73
N HIS A 312 -0.37 -27.97 -8.74
CA HIS A 312 -1.36 -27.44 -7.81
C HIS A 312 -2.70 -27.00 -8.45
N TRP A 313 -2.74 -26.50 -9.68
CA TRP A 313 -4.00 -26.15 -10.38
C TRP A 313 -4.92 -27.35 -10.61
N ASN A 314 -4.37 -28.56 -10.76
CA ASN A 314 -5.10 -29.80 -11.03
C ASN A 314 -5.42 -30.63 -9.79
N GLN A 315 -5.20 -30.11 -8.58
CA GLN A 315 -5.48 -30.81 -7.34
C GLN A 315 -6.96 -31.21 -7.27
N ASN A 316 -7.27 -32.28 -6.53
CA ASN A 316 -8.63 -32.84 -6.36
C ASN A 316 -9.35 -33.21 -7.69
N GLY A 317 -8.58 -33.45 -8.77
CA GLY A 317 -9.13 -33.92 -10.05
C GLY A 317 -9.64 -32.83 -10.99
N HIS A 318 -9.33 -31.55 -10.70
CA HIS A 318 -9.65 -30.43 -11.60
C HIS A 318 -8.86 -30.49 -12.91
N ASN A 319 -9.42 -29.86 -13.97
CA ASN A 319 -8.88 -29.86 -15.33
C ASN A 319 -8.48 -28.44 -15.80
N PRO A 320 -7.29 -27.94 -15.44
CA PRO A 320 -6.86 -26.55 -15.71
C PRO A 320 -6.92 -26.13 -17.18
N PRO A 321 -6.63 -26.98 -18.21
CA PRO A 321 -6.80 -26.60 -19.60
C PRO A 321 -8.23 -26.17 -19.99
N ALA A 322 -9.24 -26.61 -19.22
CA ALA A 322 -10.64 -26.20 -19.37
C ALA A 322 -11.03 -25.04 -18.43
N ASN A 323 -10.05 -24.34 -17.84
CA ASN A 323 -10.23 -23.33 -16.79
C ASN A 323 -10.92 -23.86 -15.50
N ASP A 324 -10.92 -25.19 -15.31
CA ASP A 324 -11.41 -25.84 -14.11
C ASP A 324 -10.23 -26.10 -13.17
N ILE A 325 -10.06 -25.23 -12.16
CA ILE A 325 -8.88 -25.21 -11.29
C ILE A 325 -9.25 -25.50 -9.82
N ALA A 326 -8.26 -25.98 -9.08
CA ALA A 326 -8.35 -26.29 -7.66
C ALA A 326 -8.29 -24.99 -6.80
N SER A 327 -9.21 -24.09 -7.04
CA SER A 327 -9.36 -22.84 -6.30
C SER A 327 -10.78 -22.34 -6.41
N ASP A 328 -11.27 -21.68 -5.39
CA ASP A 328 -12.59 -21.03 -5.38
C ASP A 328 -12.58 -19.66 -6.06
N PHE A 329 -11.40 -19.10 -6.35
CA PHE A 329 -11.19 -17.87 -7.11
C PHE A 329 -10.40 -18.16 -8.39
N PHE A 330 -10.49 -17.27 -9.38
CA PHE A 330 -9.75 -17.41 -10.63
C PHE A 330 -8.78 -16.24 -10.84
N PRO A 331 -7.46 -16.49 -11.10
CA PRO A 331 -6.48 -15.42 -11.26
C PRO A 331 -6.81 -14.47 -12.42
N LEU A 332 -6.60 -13.16 -12.25
CA LEU A 332 -6.87 -12.14 -13.26
C LEU A 332 -6.10 -12.38 -14.57
N GLY A 333 -4.88 -12.89 -14.48
CA GLY A 333 -4.04 -13.21 -15.65
C GLY A 333 -4.24 -14.64 -16.21
N GLY A 334 -5.22 -15.41 -15.71
CA GLY A 334 -5.35 -16.84 -15.96
C GLY A 334 -4.39 -17.67 -15.10
N ILE A 335 -4.40 -18.99 -15.30
CA ILE A 335 -3.43 -19.87 -14.63
C ILE A 335 -2.01 -19.56 -15.11
N TYR A 336 -1.04 -19.72 -14.22
CA TYR A 336 0.34 -19.33 -14.48
C TYR A 336 1.35 -20.32 -13.86
N SER A 337 2.60 -20.12 -14.16
CA SER A 337 3.74 -20.84 -13.58
C SER A 337 4.73 -19.87 -12.95
N GLU A 338 5.22 -20.18 -11.77
CA GLU A 338 6.37 -19.48 -11.17
C GLU A 338 7.73 -19.94 -11.74
N SER A 339 7.73 -20.82 -12.73
CA SER A 339 8.89 -21.05 -13.60
C SER A 339 8.99 -20.01 -14.72
N ASP A 340 7.95 -19.16 -14.91
CA ASP A 340 7.94 -18.08 -15.89
C ASP A 340 8.41 -16.75 -15.28
N GLN A 341 9.47 -16.18 -15.85
CA GLN A 341 10.06 -14.92 -15.39
C GLN A 341 9.09 -13.74 -15.51
N THR A 342 8.19 -13.74 -16.49
CA THR A 342 7.19 -12.66 -16.67
C THR A 342 6.18 -12.67 -15.54
N THR A 343 5.73 -13.85 -15.15
CA THR A 343 4.86 -14.06 -13.98
C THR A 343 5.54 -13.55 -12.70
N LEU A 344 6.77 -13.98 -12.44
CA LEU A 344 7.52 -13.53 -11.27
C LEU A 344 7.71 -12.02 -11.23
N ASN A 345 8.07 -11.40 -12.36
CA ASN A 345 8.22 -9.95 -12.44
C ASN A 345 6.92 -9.22 -12.08
N ARG A 346 5.79 -9.66 -12.66
CA ARG A 346 4.47 -9.09 -12.37
C ARG A 346 4.12 -9.21 -10.89
N GLN A 347 4.30 -10.39 -10.30
CA GLN A 347 3.97 -10.67 -8.91
C GLN A 347 4.85 -9.83 -7.94
N MET A 348 6.16 -9.80 -8.14
CA MET A 348 7.08 -9.03 -7.30
C MET A 348 6.86 -7.53 -7.43
N GLN A 349 6.50 -7.05 -8.63
CA GLN A 349 6.09 -5.66 -8.82
C GLN A 349 4.81 -5.33 -8.03
N GLN A 350 3.78 -6.18 -8.09
CA GLN A 350 2.53 -5.99 -7.35
C GLN A 350 2.78 -5.97 -5.85
N ILE A 351 3.57 -6.92 -5.32
CA ILE A 351 3.93 -7.01 -3.91
C ILE A 351 4.69 -5.75 -3.45
N SER A 352 5.73 -5.36 -4.17
CA SER A 352 6.52 -4.18 -3.83
C SER A 352 5.70 -2.89 -3.91
N SER A 353 4.85 -2.74 -4.95
CA SER A 353 3.97 -1.57 -5.12
C SER A 353 2.91 -1.46 -4.03
N ALA A 354 2.50 -2.57 -3.41
CA ALA A 354 1.62 -2.57 -2.24
C ALA A 354 2.34 -2.16 -0.93
N GLY A 355 3.60 -1.73 -0.99
CA GLY A 355 4.38 -1.29 0.17
C GLY A 355 4.90 -2.43 1.05
N ILE A 356 4.78 -3.67 0.62
CA ILE A 356 5.33 -4.86 1.28
C ILE A 356 6.85 -4.87 1.12
N THR A 357 7.58 -5.29 2.14
CA THR A 357 9.05 -5.23 2.19
C THR A 357 9.73 -6.58 2.12
N GLN A 358 8.97 -7.67 2.27
CA GLN A 358 9.50 -9.02 2.34
C GLN A 358 8.48 -10.04 1.80
N ILE A 359 8.94 -11.03 1.08
CA ILE A 359 8.17 -12.26 0.82
C ILE A 359 8.63 -13.37 1.78
N ASN A 360 7.67 -14.14 2.30
CA ASN A 360 7.91 -15.36 3.08
C ASN A 360 7.60 -16.53 2.16
N SER A 361 8.61 -16.97 1.40
CA SER A 361 8.44 -18.00 0.37
C SER A 361 8.21 -19.36 1.00
N SER A 362 7.08 -20.03 0.69
CA SER A 362 6.81 -21.41 1.06
C SER A 362 7.90 -22.33 0.50
N TRP A 363 8.33 -23.33 1.31
CA TRP A 363 9.40 -24.26 0.96
C TRP A 363 9.20 -25.63 1.62
N TRP A 364 9.15 -26.67 0.80
CA TRP A 364 8.79 -28.04 1.17
C TRP A 364 9.99 -29.00 1.21
N GLY A 365 11.18 -28.50 1.52
CA GLY A 365 12.37 -29.31 1.63
C GLY A 365 13.24 -29.29 0.38
N ARG A 366 14.47 -29.77 0.51
CA ARG A 366 15.43 -29.84 -0.61
C ARG A 366 14.94 -30.77 -1.70
N GLY A 367 15.03 -30.31 -2.95
CA GLY A 367 14.60 -31.04 -4.13
C GLY A 367 13.10 -30.96 -4.39
N SER A 368 12.34 -30.18 -3.62
CA SER A 368 10.95 -29.83 -3.94
C SER A 368 10.89 -28.88 -5.15
N ILE A 369 9.69 -28.66 -5.68
CA ILE A 369 9.47 -27.71 -6.77
C ILE A 369 9.88 -26.30 -6.34
N GLU A 370 9.51 -25.92 -5.12
CA GLU A 370 9.81 -24.62 -4.53
C GLU A 370 11.32 -24.44 -4.36
N ASP A 371 12.05 -25.47 -3.93
CA ASP A 371 13.51 -25.43 -3.80
C ASP A 371 14.17 -25.14 -5.17
N GLY A 372 13.71 -25.81 -6.22
CA GLY A 372 14.18 -25.56 -7.58
C GLY A 372 13.91 -24.15 -8.09
N ARG A 373 12.77 -23.57 -7.71
CA ARG A 373 12.32 -22.23 -8.12
C ARG A 373 13.00 -21.09 -7.36
N LEU A 374 13.61 -21.35 -6.18
CA LEU A 374 14.31 -20.31 -5.43
C LEU A 374 15.42 -19.61 -6.25
N ALA A 375 16.04 -20.32 -7.19
CA ALA A 375 17.05 -19.75 -8.08
C ALA A 375 16.51 -18.62 -8.98
N LEU A 376 15.18 -18.58 -9.25
CA LEU A 376 14.49 -17.53 -9.97
C LEU A 376 13.82 -16.53 -9.01
N VAL A 377 13.11 -17.03 -8.00
CA VAL A 377 12.32 -16.22 -7.05
C VAL A 377 13.20 -15.26 -6.27
N VAL A 378 14.32 -15.74 -5.69
CA VAL A 378 15.17 -14.92 -4.83
C VAL A 378 15.79 -13.72 -5.56
N PRO A 379 16.47 -13.87 -6.71
CA PRO A 379 17.02 -12.72 -7.41
C PRO A 379 15.92 -11.79 -7.95
N THR A 380 14.79 -12.34 -8.41
CA THR A 380 13.67 -11.51 -8.88
C THR A 380 13.10 -10.66 -7.75
N ALA A 381 12.76 -11.23 -6.60
CA ALA A 381 12.27 -10.47 -5.46
C ALA A 381 13.22 -9.34 -5.05
N ARG A 382 14.53 -9.65 -4.98
CA ARG A 382 15.55 -8.66 -4.63
C ARG A 382 15.68 -7.54 -5.65
N SER A 383 15.48 -7.80 -6.94
CA SER A 383 15.49 -6.77 -7.98
C SER A 383 14.36 -5.74 -7.83
N TYR A 384 13.27 -6.12 -7.15
CA TYR A 384 12.15 -5.24 -6.77
C TYR A 384 12.28 -4.66 -5.34
N GLY A 385 13.46 -4.78 -4.72
CA GLY A 385 13.73 -4.25 -3.38
C GLY A 385 13.14 -5.08 -2.23
N LEU A 386 12.63 -6.28 -2.50
CA LEU A 386 12.04 -7.16 -1.49
C LEU A 386 13.12 -7.99 -0.79
N LYS A 387 12.99 -8.13 0.53
CA LYS A 387 13.70 -9.18 1.26
C LYS A 387 13.02 -10.52 1.00
N VAL A 388 13.78 -11.59 1.18
CA VAL A 388 13.26 -12.97 1.08
C VAL A 388 13.50 -13.67 2.40
N ALA A 389 12.43 -14.16 3.01
CA ALA A 389 12.40 -15.11 4.09
C ALA A 389 11.82 -16.44 3.58
N ILE A 390 12.00 -17.50 4.33
CA ILE A 390 11.45 -18.82 4.02
C ILE A 390 10.40 -19.23 5.04
N HIS A 391 9.26 -19.66 4.55
CA HIS A 391 8.24 -20.39 5.29
C HIS A 391 8.53 -21.89 5.15
N LEU A 392 9.07 -22.49 6.22
CA LEU A 392 9.42 -23.90 6.28
C LEU A 392 8.18 -24.72 6.59
N GLU A 393 7.70 -25.44 5.59
CA GLU A 393 6.50 -26.25 5.65
C GLU A 393 6.72 -27.61 6.33
N ASP A 394 5.64 -28.37 6.53
CA ASP A 394 5.68 -29.72 7.09
C ASP A 394 5.95 -30.78 6.00
N TYR A 395 7.18 -30.79 5.49
CA TYR A 395 7.57 -31.76 4.47
C TYR A 395 7.84 -33.15 5.06
N VAL A 396 7.72 -34.18 4.22
CA VAL A 396 7.91 -35.57 4.63
C VAL A 396 9.35 -35.81 5.13
N GLY A 397 9.45 -36.29 6.37
CA GLY A 397 10.74 -36.55 7.02
C GLY A 397 11.37 -35.33 7.69
N ARG A 398 10.64 -34.22 7.83
CA ARG A 398 11.07 -33.06 8.61
C ARG A 398 11.38 -33.48 10.07
N THR A 399 12.50 -33.03 10.56
CA THR A 399 12.94 -33.16 11.95
C THR A 399 13.67 -31.90 12.38
N PRO A 400 13.84 -31.59 13.67
CA PRO A 400 14.65 -30.46 14.11
C PRO A 400 16.08 -30.46 13.53
N ALA A 401 16.70 -31.61 13.36
CA ALA A 401 18.02 -31.73 12.75
C ALA A 401 18.02 -31.42 11.25
N SER A 402 16.97 -31.87 10.51
CA SER A 402 16.86 -31.52 9.09
C SER A 402 16.61 -30.01 8.92
N VAL A 403 15.79 -29.42 9.77
CA VAL A 403 15.49 -27.97 9.75
C VAL A 403 16.77 -27.14 9.98
N GLU A 404 17.61 -27.49 10.96
CA GLU A 404 18.93 -26.85 11.14
C GLU A 404 19.79 -26.93 9.87
N SER A 405 19.87 -28.13 9.27
CA SER A 405 20.63 -28.37 8.04
C SER A 405 20.06 -27.52 6.87
N ASP A 406 18.74 -27.42 6.77
CA ASP A 406 18.06 -26.70 5.70
C ASP A 406 18.21 -25.17 5.86
N ILE A 407 18.11 -24.66 7.09
CA ILE A 407 18.39 -23.25 7.39
C ILE A 407 19.83 -22.90 6.99
N ASN A 408 20.81 -23.74 7.34
CA ASN A 408 22.19 -23.53 6.95
C ASN A 408 22.39 -23.58 5.42
N TYR A 409 21.72 -24.50 4.72
CA TYR A 409 21.72 -24.55 3.26
C TYR A 409 21.17 -23.27 2.64
N LEU A 410 19.97 -22.84 3.03
CA LEU A 410 19.29 -21.65 2.50
C LEU A 410 20.06 -20.36 2.81
N LYS A 411 20.63 -20.26 4.01
CA LYS A 411 21.51 -19.16 4.40
C LYS A 411 22.76 -19.09 3.54
N ASN A 412 23.45 -20.22 3.35
CA ASN A 412 24.72 -20.26 2.61
C ASN A 412 24.53 -20.11 1.10
N THR A 413 23.42 -20.64 0.54
CA THR A 413 23.15 -20.61 -0.91
C THR A 413 22.55 -19.28 -1.34
N TYR A 414 21.59 -18.77 -0.58
CA TYR A 414 20.77 -17.61 -0.97
C TYR A 414 20.92 -16.40 -0.06
N ASN A 415 21.75 -16.48 0.99
CA ASN A 415 21.89 -15.44 2.01
C ASN A 415 20.53 -15.05 2.64
N ILE A 416 19.74 -16.07 3.01
CA ILE A 416 18.45 -15.91 3.70
C ILE A 416 18.71 -16.02 5.20
N THR A 417 18.16 -15.07 5.96
CA THR A 417 18.41 -14.95 7.41
C THR A 417 17.16 -14.94 8.26
N THR A 418 15.96 -14.97 7.63
CA THR A 418 14.67 -15.00 8.33
C THR A 418 13.87 -16.22 7.91
N PHE A 419 13.34 -16.93 8.89
CA PHE A 419 12.63 -18.20 8.70
C PHE A 419 11.36 -18.22 9.55
N TYR A 420 10.29 -18.78 9.00
CA TYR A 420 9.01 -19.04 9.65
C TYR A 420 8.78 -20.55 9.65
N ILE A 421 8.63 -21.17 10.82
CA ILE A 421 8.45 -22.62 10.94
C ILE A 421 6.98 -22.93 11.18
N TRP A 422 6.34 -23.56 10.18
CA TRP A 422 4.97 -24.04 10.26
C TRP A 422 4.85 -25.23 11.20
N ASP A 423 3.73 -25.30 11.95
CA ASP A 423 3.40 -26.40 12.88
C ASP A 423 4.60 -26.84 13.72
N SER A 424 5.18 -25.89 14.44
CA SER A 424 6.40 -26.11 15.23
C SER A 424 6.18 -27.07 16.40
N GLN A 425 4.92 -27.25 16.87
CA GLN A 425 4.57 -28.12 18.00
C GLN A 425 4.54 -29.62 17.66
N GLN A 426 4.84 -30.00 16.41
CA GLN A 426 5.11 -31.42 16.09
C GLN A 426 6.23 -32.03 16.92
N PHE A 427 7.16 -31.20 17.37
CA PHE A 427 8.28 -31.61 18.22
C PHE A 427 8.27 -30.84 19.53
N THR A 428 8.75 -31.48 20.58
CA THR A 428 8.88 -30.84 21.89
C THR A 428 10.00 -29.80 21.91
N ALA A 429 9.92 -28.85 22.84
CA ALA A 429 10.98 -27.87 23.02
C ALA A 429 12.37 -28.50 23.26
N ALA A 430 12.43 -29.61 23.98
CA ALA A 430 13.67 -30.36 24.23
C ALA A 430 14.25 -30.96 22.93
N GLN A 431 13.40 -31.30 21.95
CA GLN A 431 13.87 -31.79 20.66
C GLN A 431 14.35 -30.63 19.76
N TRP A 432 13.73 -29.46 19.81
CA TRP A 432 14.14 -28.28 19.05
C TRP A 432 15.43 -27.62 19.57
N ALA A 433 15.56 -27.46 20.89
CA ALA A 433 16.55 -26.61 21.51
C ALA A 433 18.02 -26.90 21.09
N PRO A 434 18.47 -28.14 20.93
CA PRO A 434 19.86 -28.43 20.51
C PRO A 434 20.19 -27.86 19.14
N TYR A 435 19.23 -27.82 18.23
CA TYR A 435 19.40 -27.42 16.83
C TYR A 435 19.16 -25.93 16.61
N ILE A 436 18.06 -25.38 17.16
CA ILE A 436 17.73 -23.97 16.98
C ILE A 436 18.75 -23.07 17.70
N LYS A 437 19.18 -23.42 18.91
CA LYS A 437 20.18 -22.65 19.66
C LYS A 437 21.62 -22.74 19.09
N ALA A 438 21.87 -23.70 18.21
CA ALA A 438 23.15 -23.80 17.49
C ALA A 438 23.24 -22.83 16.30
N LEU A 439 22.10 -22.38 15.78
CA LEU A 439 22.03 -21.44 14.66
C LEU A 439 22.43 -20.03 15.11
N SER A 440 23.18 -19.32 14.27
CA SER A 440 23.61 -17.95 14.54
C SER A 440 23.35 -17.05 13.32
N GLY A 441 23.05 -15.76 13.56
CA GLY A 441 22.81 -14.78 12.51
C GLY A 441 21.57 -15.07 11.68
N VAL A 442 20.55 -15.68 12.30
CA VAL A 442 19.22 -15.91 11.74
C VAL A 442 18.15 -15.51 12.75
N THR A 443 17.00 -15.13 12.24
CA THR A 443 15.78 -14.89 13.01
C THR A 443 14.76 -15.97 12.65
N ILE A 444 14.22 -16.66 13.65
CA ILE A 444 13.32 -17.78 13.44
C ILE A 444 12.02 -17.54 14.21
N TYR A 445 10.95 -17.45 13.46
CA TYR A 445 9.58 -17.38 13.99
C TYR A 445 8.96 -18.77 14.01
N ALA A 446 8.11 -19.03 15.00
CA ALA A 446 7.36 -20.26 15.13
C ALA A 446 5.86 -19.98 15.22
N THR A 447 5.03 -20.90 14.74
CA THR A 447 3.57 -20.84 14.93
C THR A 447 3.03 -22.11 15.56
N GLY A 448 1.86 -21.98 16.18
CA GLY A 448 1.16 -23.05 16.87
C GLY A 448 -0.30 -22.68 17.14
N ASP A 449 -0.91 -23.29 18.13
CA ASP A 449 -2.32 -23.06 18.48
C ASP A 449 -2.58 -21.63 18.97
N PRO A 450 -3.49 -20.86 18.33
CA PRO A 450 -3.78 -19.47 18.69
C PRO A 450 -4.22 -19.30 20.16
N GLY A 451 -5.02 -20.23 20.69
CA GLY A 451 -5.46 -20.18 22.09
C GLY A 451 -4.33 -20.37 23.09
N GLN A 452 -3.23 -21.04 22.70
CA GLN A 452 -2.03 -21.16 23.53
C GLN A 452 -1.18 -19.88 23.47
N MET A 453 -1.16 -19.18 22.33
CA MET A 453 -0.48 -17.90 22.16
C MET A 453 -1.09 -16.81 23.04
N GLU A 454 -2.42 -16.73 23.15
CA GLU A 454 -3.09 -15.76 24.00
C GLU A 454 -2.82 -15.97 25.50
N THR A 455 -2.52 -17.21 25.92
CA THR A 455 -2.29 -17.59 27.32
C THR A 455 -0.82 -17.65 27.74
N GLY A 456 0.10 -17.45 26.81
CA GLY A 456 1.54 -17.54 27.05
C GLY A 456 2.10 -18.97 27.10
N GLN A 457 1.30 -19.98 26.80
CA GLN A 457 1.77 -21.38 26.79
C GLN A 457 2.66 -21.66 25.59
N PHE A 458 2.33 -21.08 24.43
CA PHE A 458 3.13 -21.22 23.22
C PHE A 458 4.46 -20.45 23.33
N GLU A 459 4.45 -19.28 23.96
CA GLU A 459 5.67 -18.47 24.16
C GLU A 459 6.67 -19.18 25.07
N GLN A 460 6.20 -19.86 26.13
CA GLN A 460 7.06 -20.71 26.97
C GLN A 460 7.73 -21.81 26.14
N PHE A 461 6.96 -22.47 25.27
CA PHE A 461 7.50 -23.47 24.34
C PHE A 461 8.52 -22.84 23.38
N ALA A 462 8.21 -21.67 22.77
CA ALA A 462 9.07 -20.99 21.82
C ALA A 462 10.42 -20.60 22.45
N VAL A 463 10.42 -20.01 23.63
CA VAL A 463 11.64 -19.67 24.39
C VAL A 463 12.44 -20.91 24.75
N ALA A 464 11.80 -21.97 25.26
CA ALA A 464 12.46 -23.22 25.62
C ALA A 464 13.12 -23.88 24.40
N SER A 465 12.49 -23.79 23.22
CA SER A 465 12.98 -24.27 21.94
C SER A 465 14.16 -23.44 21.39
N GLY A 466 14.23 -22.15 21.74
CA GLY A 466 15.24 -21.20 21.25
C GLY A 466 14.79 -20.37 20.04
N PHE A 467 13.49 -20.32 19.73
CA PHE A 467 12.94 -19.46 18.70
C PHE A 467 13.07 -17.98 19.08
N ASN A 468 13.14 -17.10 18.08
CA ASN A 468 13.29 -15.65 18.29
C ASN A 468 11.95 -14.91 18.34
N GLY A 469 10.92 -15.49 17.76
CA GLY A 469 9.60 -14.87 17.68
C GLY A 469 8.48 -15.87 17.38
N ILE A 470 7.27 -15.33 17.36
CA ILE A 470 6.04 -16.04 17.01
C ILE A 470 5.32 -15.34 15.86
N TYR A 471 4.51 -16.08 15.09
CA TYR A 471 3.62 -15.52 14.07
C TYR A 471 2.28 -16.26 14.08
N THR A 472 1.18 -15.57 13.73
CA THR A 472 -0.18 -16.09 13.93
C THR A 472 -0.74 -16.85 12.73
N TYR A 473 -0.36 -16.69 11.56
CA TYR A 473 -0.73 -17.29 10.26
C TYR A 473 -2.23 -17.54 9.99
N GLU A 474 -2.94 -18.23 10.90
CA GLU A 474 -4.30 -18.74 10.70
C GLU A 474 -5.32 -17.63 10.42
N VAL A 475 -5.86 -17.58 9.20
CA VAL A 475 -6.89 -16.58 8.81
C VAL A 475 -8.29 -17.03 9.23
N TYR A 476 -8.57 -18.33 9.28
CA TYR A 476 -9.90 -18.83 9.57
C TYR A 476 -10.35 -18.53 11.00
N ASP A 477 -9.52 -18.84 11.98
CA ASP A 477 -9.84 -18.73 13.42
C ASP A 477 -9.37 -17.38 14.03
N GLU A 478 -8.35 -16.74 13.46
CA GLU A 478 -7.71 -15.56 14.03
C GLU A 478 -8.57 -14.29 13.86
N GLN A 479 -8.61 -13.47 14.89
CA GLN A 479 -9.31 -12.19 14.87
C GLN A 479 -8.31 -11.04 15.14
N GLY A 480 -8.51 -9.88 14.53
CA GLY A 480 -7.67 -8.73 14.80
C GLY A 480 -7.58 -8.34 16.29
N SER A 481 -8.63 -8.60 17.06
CA SER A 481 -8.64 -8.39 18.52
C SER A 481 -7.65 -9.24 19.30
N ASN A 482 -7.19 -10.36 18.73
CA ASN A 482 -6.30 -11.31 19.40
C ASN A 482 -4.83 -10.88 19.29
N PHE A 483 -4.48 -10.02 18.34
CA PHE A 483 -3.07 -9.63 18.11
C PHE A 483 -2.47 -8.88 19.29
N ALA A 484 -3.22 -7.98 19.93
CA ALA A 484 -2.71 -7.24 21.09
C ALA A 484 -2.39 -8.15 22.29
N PRO A 485 -3.28 -9.04 22.76
CA PRO A 485 -2.93 -9.98 23.84
C PRO A 485 -1.79 -10.93 23.43
N THR A 486 -1.78 -11.47 22.20
CA THR A 486 -0.73 -12.37 21.70
C THR A 486 0.63 -11.69 21.67
N CYS A 487 0.75 -10.49 21.07
CA CYS A 487 2.02 -9.78 20.98
C CYS A 487 2.51 -9.30 22.35
N ASN A 488 1.61 -8.89 23.24
CA ASN A 488 2.00 -8.55 24.62
C ASN A 488 2.56 -9.77 25.36
N GLN A 489 1.97 -10.94 25.17
CA GLN A 489 2.54 -12.19 25.73
C GLN A 489 3.91 -12.50 25.12
N ALA A 490 4.05 -12.45 23.81
CA ALA A 490 5.36 -12.65 23.16
C ALA A 490 6.44 -11.73 23.76
N HIS A 491 6.15 -10.44 23.91
CA HIS A 491 7.08 -9.48 24.51
C HIS A 491 7.39 -9.75 25.99
N ASN A 492 6.43 -10.23 26.78
CA ASN A 492 6.67 -10.65 28.17
C ASN A 492 7.69 -11.79 28.26
N TYR A 493 7.82 -12.59 27.21
CA TYR A 493 8.80 -13.67 27.11
C TYR A 493 10.05 -13.28 26.30
N GLY A 494 10.18 -12.03 25.86
CA GLY A 494 11.31 -11.52 25.10
C GLY A 494 11.34 -12.02 23.64
N LEU A 495 10.18 -12.42 23.09
CA LEU A 495 10.01 -12.86 21.72
C LEU A 495 9.50 -11.73 20.84
N LEU A 496 9.90 -11.75 19.56
CA LEU A 496 9.29 -10.93 18.52
C LEU A 496 7.88 -11.45 18.20
N CYS A 497 7.00 -10.55 17.75
CA CYS A 497 5.63 -10.89 17.35
C CYS A 497 5.34 -10.42 15.92
N SER A 498 4.93 -11.35 15.04
CA SER A 498 4.42 -11.07 13.70
C SER A 498 2.92 -11.35 13.66
N ALA A 499 2.10 -10.28 13.53
CA ALA A 499 0.66 -10.39 13.44
C ALA A 499 0.27 -10.69 11.97
N SER A 500 -0.35 -11.86 11.72
CA SER A 500 -0.74 -12.26 10.36
C SER A 500 -2.17 -11.82 10.04
N VAL A 501 -2.30 -10.95 9.05
CA VAL A 501 -3.60 -10.45 8.58
C VAL A 501 -4.00 -11.16 7.29
N GLY A 502 -5.30 -11.43 7.12
CA GLY A 502 -5.79 -12.08 5.91
C GLY A 502 -7.21 -11.67 5.54
N PRO A 503 -7.60 -11.83 4.27
CA PRO A 503 -8.87 -11.33 3.75
C PRO A 503 -10.08 -12.22 4.06
N GLY A 504 -9.87 -13.50 4.26
CA GLY A 504 -10.87 -14.54 4.43
C GLY A 504 -10.29 -15.91 4.11
N PHE A 505 -11.12 -16.94 4.15
CA PHE A 505 -10.73 -18.35 3.93
C PHE A 505 -11.86 -19.13 3.23
N ILE A 506 -11.52 -19.90 2.22
CA ILE A 506 -12.37 -20.89 1.57
C ILE A 506 -11.51 -21.91 0.83
N ASP A 507 -11.66 -23.21 1.13
CA ASP A 507 -10.85 -24.30 0.59
C ASP A 507 -11.71 -25.50 0.16
N ASP A 508 -12.84 -25.22 -0.48
CA ASP A 508 -13.78 -26.27 -0.91
C ASP A 508 -13.24 -27.05 -2.12
N ARG A 509 -12.75 -26.34 -3.14
CA ARG A 509 -12.35 -26.97 -4.40
C ARG A 509 -11.04 -27.74 -4.32
N ALA A 510 -10.07 -27.25 -3.58
CA ALA A 510 -8.77 -27.93 -3.50
C ALA A 510 -8.76 -29.10 -2.53
N ASN A 511 -9.37 -28.96 -1.34
CA ASN A 511 -9.26 -29.95 -0.26
C ASN A 511 -10.60 -30.48 0.26
N ASN A 512 -11.76 -30.08 -0.34
CA ASN A 512 -13.12 -30.38 0.15
C ASN A 512 -13.30 -29.93 1.61
N ASP A 513 -12.71 -28.81 2.00
CA ASP A 513 -12.89 -28.24 3.33
C ASP A 513 -14.11 -27.30 3.33
N SER A 514 -15.13 -27.67 4.08
CA SER A 514 -16.37 -26.90 4.16
C SER A 514 -16.28 -25.64 5.04
N ARG A 515 -15.14 -25.38 5.66
CA ARG A 515 -14.94 -24.16 6.45
C ARG A 515 -14.86 -22.94 5.55
N VAL A 516 -15.56 -21.89 5.93
CA VAL A 516 -15.55 -20.62 5.20
C VAL A 516 -15.47 -19.47 6.19
N ARG A 517 -14.53 -18.57 5.97
CA ARG A 517 -14.53 -17.22 6.52
C ARG A 517 -14.77 -16.25 5.39
N SER A 518 -16.01 -15.75 5.29
CA SER A 518 -16.36 -14.76 4.26
C SER A 518 -15.46 -13.51 4.36
N ARG A 519 -15.05 -12.98 3.23
CA ARG A 519 -14.29 -11.72 3.13
C ARG A 519 -15.10 -10.48 3.52
N GLN A 520 -16.45 -10.58 3.61
CA GLN A 520 -17.40 -9.53 4.00
C GLN A 520 -17.12 -8.20 3.27
N ASN A 521 -16.94 -8.25 1.95
CA ASN A 521 -16.63 -7.08 1.13
C ASN A 521 -15.40 -6.29 1.62
N GLY A 522 -14.40 -6.97 2.17
CA GLY A 522 -13.16 -6.39 2.66
C GLY A 522 -13.14 -6.04 4.16
N GLN A 523 -14.28 -6.09 4.85
CA GLN A 523 -14.35 -5.74 6.27
C GLN A 523 -13.51 -6.64 7.17
N VAL A 524 -13.41 -7.94 6.85
CA VAL A 524 -12.54 -8.87 7.59
C VAL A 524 -11.10 -8.44 7.50
N TYR A 525 -10.63 -8.12 6.30
CA TYR A 525 -9.27 -7.66 6.07
C TYR A 525 -8.95 -6.36 6.83
N ASP A 526 -9.85 -5.38 6.76
CA ASP A 526 -9.70 -4.12 7.50
C ASP A 526 -9.68 -4.34 9.02
N SER A 527 -10.55 -5.20 9.55
CA SER A 527 -10.58 -5.46 11.00
C SER A 527 -9.31 -6.13 11.50
N MET A 528 -8.70 -7.03 10.71
CA MET A 528 -7.42 -7.65 11.06
C MET A 528 -6.28 -6.64 11.00
N TRP A 529 -6.20 -5.82 9.95
CA TRP A 529 -5.20 -4.74 9.86
C TRP A 529 -5.33 -3.74 11.01
N GLN A 530 -6.56 -3.31 11.33
CA GLN A 530 -6.79 -2.41 12.46
C GLN A 530 -6.32 -3.03 13.78
N GLY A 531 -6.56 -4.34 13.97
CA GLY A 531 -6.06 -5.07 15.12
C GLY A 531 -4.54 -5.11 15.18
N ALA A 532 -3.88 -5.36 14.05
CA ALA A 532 -2.42 -5.36 13.95
C ALA A 532 -1.83 -3.98 14.22
N VAL A 533 -2.40 -2.92 13.67
CA VAL A 533 -1.97 -1.52 13.92
C VAL A 533 -2.12 -1.15 15.39
N ASN A 534 -3.20 -1.59 16.03
CA ASN A 534 -3.48 -1.31 17.45
C ASN A 534 -2.71 -2.24 18.41
N SER A 535 -1.98 -3.23 17.89
CA SER A 535 -1.17 -4.14 18.68
C SER A 535 0.26 -3.63 18.83
N SER A 536 1.01 -4.28 19.72
CA SER A 536 2.46 -4.06 19.87
C SER A 536 3.31 -4.90 18.90
N ALA A 537 2.74 -5.41 17.80
CA ALA A 537 3.45 -6.26 16.86
C ALA A 537 4.72 -5.59 16.30
N ASP A 538 5.79 -6.38 16.17
CA ASP A 538 7.05 -5.95 15.57
C ASP A 538 6.99 -5.95 14.04
N GLU A 539 6.12 -6.82 13.50
CA GLU A 539 5.91 -7.04 12.08
C GLU A 539 4.44 -7.36 11.80
N VAL A 540 3.97 -6.96 10.63
CA VAL A 540 2.73 -7.50 10.06
C VAL A 540 3.09 -8.44 8.92
N SER A 541 2.59 -9.69 8.99
CA SER A 541 2.62 -10.62 7.86
C SER A 541 1.24 -10.76 7.23
N ILE A 542 1.18 -11.00 5.93
CA ILE A 542 -0.08 -11.12 5.19
C ILE A 542 -0.24 -12.56 4.73
N THR A 543 -1.31 -13.21 5.11
CA THR A 543 -1.73 -14.51 4.61
C THR A 543 -2.87 -14.29 3.62
N SER A 544 -2.63 -14.36 2.30
CA SER A 544 -1.40 -14.61 1.56
C SER A 544 -1.32 -13.76 0.29
N TYR A 545 -0.23 -13.81 -0.46
CA TYR A 545 -0.23 -13.25 -1.81
C TYR A 545 -1.02 -14.13 -2.78
N ASN A 546 -0.68 -15.43 -2.88
CA ASN A 546 -1.17 -16.35 -3.90
C ASN A 546 -1.48 -17.77 -3.40
N GLU A 547 -1.95 -17.91 -2.16
CA GLU A 547 -2.51 -19.19 -1.69
C GLU A 547 -3.96 -19.34 -2.18
N TRP A 548 -4.06 -19.82 -3.44
CA TRP A 548 -5.34 -19.94 -4.14
C TRP A 548 -6.19 -21.11 -3.62
N HIS A 549 -5.58 -22.17 -3.05
CA HIS A 549 -6.31 -23.30 -2.49
C HIS A 549 -7.16 -22.89 -1.31
N GLU A 550 -6.58 -22.11 -0.40
CA GLU A 550 -7.26 -21.66 0.83
C GLU A 550 -8.11 -20.40 0.63
N GLY A 551 -8.09 -19.81 -0.57
CA GLY A 551 -8.80 -18.58 -0.84
C GLY A 551 -8.35 -17.41 0.06
N THR A 552 -7.11 -17.42 0.55
CA THR A 552 -6.51 -16.36 1.38
C THR A 552 -5.76 -15.31 0.57
N GLN A 553 -5.65 -15.49 -0.74
CA GLN A 553 -4.86 -14.66 -1.63
C GLN A 553 -5.37 -13.20 -1.71
N ILE A 554 -4.43 -12.28 -1.90
CA ILE A 554 -4.70 -10.89 -2.32
C ILE A 554 -4.25 -10.61 -3.75
N GLU A 555 -3.64 -11.59 -4.43
CA GLU A 555 -3.33 -11.51 -5.86
C GLU A 555 -4.62 -11.23 -6.64
N PRO A 556 -4.60 -10.38 -7.68
CA PRO A 556 -5.82 -10.00 -8.40
C PRO A 556 -6.59 -11.19 -8.98
N ALA A 557 -7.91 -11.21 -8.75
CA ALA A 557 -8.85 -12.21 -9.25
C ALA A 557 -9.81 -11.60 -10.28
N GLN A 558 -10.38 -12.43 -11.15
CA GLN A 558 -11.36 -12.03 -12.16
C GLN A 558 -12.63 -12.84 -12.11
N ASP A 559 -13.68 -12.29 -12.71
CA ASP A 559 -14.90 -13.03 -13.00
C ASP A 559 -14.61 -14.14 -13.99
N MET A 560 -14.94 -15.36 -13.64
CA MET A 560 -14.81 -16.53 -14.48
C MET A 560 -15.91 -17.53 -14.16
N CYS A 561 -16.55 -18.07 -15.19
CA CYS A 561 -17.48 -19.17 -15.05
C CYS A 561 -17.09 -20.30 -16.03
N ILE A 562 -17.25 -21.52 -15.57
CA ILE A 562 -17.21 -22.75 -16.38
C ILE A 562 -18.59 -23.43 -16.32
N PRO A 563 -18.88 -24.40 -17.17
CA PRO A 563 -20.17 -25.10 -17.11
C PRO A 563 -20.45 -25.67 -15.70
N GLY A 564 -21.49 -25.13 -15.06
CA GLY A 564 -21.94 -25.56 -13.73
C GLY A 564 -21.28 -24.90 -12.53
N TYR A 565 -20.28 -24.03 -12.72
CA TYR A 565 -19.60 -23.34 -11.62
C TYR A 565 -19.12 -21.93 -12.02
N CYS A 566 -19.38 -20.94 -11.14
CA CYS A 566 -18.79 -19.61 -11.25
C CYS A 566 -17.85 -19.36 -10.06
N TYR A 567 -16.62 -18.96 -10.37
CA TYR A 567 -15.61 -18.62 -9.37
C TYR A 567 -16.01 -17.39 -8.57
N HIS A 568 -15.60 -17.35 -7.32
CA HIS A 568 -15.69 -16.13 -6.52
C HIS A 568 -14.79 -15.04 -7.10
N ASN A 569 -15.18 -13.79 -6.90
CA ASN A 569 -14.43 -12.61 -7.27
C ASN A 569 -14.35 -11.62 -6.10
N TYR A 570 -13.81 -10.44 -6.34
CA TYR A 570 -13.70 -9.40 -5.32
C TYR A 570 -14.78 -8.31 -5.45
N ASP A 571 -15.82 -8.53 -6.25
CA ASP A 571 -16.93 -7.58 -6.39
C ASP A 571 -17.60 -7.29 -5.04
N GLY A 572 -17.90 -6.01 -4.82
CA GLY A 572 -18.41 -5.51 -3.55
C GLY A 572 -17.34 -5.11 -2.54
N ALA A 573 -16.07 -5.54 -2.72
CA ALA A 573 -15.00 -5.15 -1.82
C ALA A 573 -14.83 -3.62 -1.83
N TRP A 574 -15.06 -3.00 -0.67
CA TRP A 574 -15.08 -1.54 -0.49
C TRP A 574 -15.95 -0.81 -1.54
N GLY A 575 -17.07 -1.43 -1.96
CA GLY A 575 -18.00 -0.88 -2.95
C GLY A 575 -17.51 -0.90 -4.39
N GLN A 576 -16.38 -1.56 -4.68
CA GLN A 576 -15.83 -1.68 -6.02
C GLN A 576 -16.46 -2.84 -6.81
N SER A 577 -16.44 -2.79 -8.13
CA SER A 577 -16.93 -3.83 -9.02
C SER A 577 -16.12 -3.93 -10.30
N GLY A 578 -16.17 -5.10 -10.97
CA GLY A 578 -15.48 -5.37 -12.23
C GLY A 578 -13.97 -5.21 -12.12
N ALA A 579 -13.34 -4.61 -13.12
CA ALA A 579 -11.87 -4.47 -13.18
C ALA A 579 -11.26 -3.71 -11.98
N ALA A 580 -12.00 -2.76 -11.37
CA ALA A 580 -11.54 -2.08 -10.16
C ALA A 580 -11.51 -3.02 -8.95
N ALA A 581 -12.52 -3.88 -8.82
CA ALA A 581 -12.57 -4.87 -7.74
C ALA A 581 -11.43 -5.89 -7.83
N SER A 582 -11.00 -6.26 -9.03
CA SER A 582 -9.90 -7.24 -9.22
C SER A 582 -8.63 -6.89 -8.43
N TYR A 583 -8.29 -5.61 -8.29
CA TYR A 583 -7.12 -5.12 -7.55
C TYR A 583 -7.43 -4.61 -6.15
N ALA A 584 -8.67 -4.73 -5.68
CA ALA A 584 -9.13 -4.07 -4.46
C ALA A 584 -8.28 -4.42 -3.23
N TYR A 585 -7.90 -5.69 -3.06
CA TYR A 585 -7.08 -6.12 -1.92
C TYR A 585 -5.63 -5.62 -1.99
N LEU A 586 -4.98 -5.61 -3.16
CA LEU A 586 -3.64 -5.02 -3.31
C LEU A 586 -3.66 -3.51 -3.03
N ASN A 587 -4.65 -2.80 -3.56
CA ASN A 587 -4.80 -1.37 -3.33
C ASN A 587 -5.06 -1.06 -1.85
N ARG A 588 -5.90 -1.87 -1.18
CA ARG A 588 -6.16 -1.73 0.25
C ARG A 588 -4.93 -2.06 1.09
N THR A 589 -4.16 -3.06 0.68
CA THR A 589 -2.88 -3.38 1.30
C THR A 589 -1.92 -2.19 1.25
N ALA A 590 -1.80 -1.51 0.11
CA ALA A 590 -0.95 -0.33 -0.03
C ALA A 590 -1.34 0.78 0.97
N GLN A 591 -2.62 0.99 1.23
CA GLN A 591 -3.11 1.94 2.22
C GLN A 591 -2.71 1.52 3.64
N TRP A 592 -2.94 0.26 4.01
CA TRP A 592 -2.60 -0.25 5.34
C TRP A 592 -1.10 -0.30 5.61
N THR A 593 -0.29 -0.70 4.63
CA THR A 593 1.17 -0.70 4.76
C THR A 593 1.72 0.70 4.97
N ALA A 594 1.14 1.71 4.32
CA ALA A 594 1.49 3.11 4.52
C ALA A 594 1.17 3.56 5.96
N LEU A 595 -0.03 3.26 6.47
CA LEU A 595 -0.42 3.56 7.86
C LEU A 595 0.51 2.87 8.87
N TRP A 596 0.73 1.56 8.72
CA TRP A 596 1.59 0.78 9.59
C TRP A 596 3.02 1.33 9.68
N ARG A 597 3.61 1.68 8.54
CA ARG A 597 5.01 2.17 8.46
C ARG A 597 5.18 3.57 9.02
N ASN A 598 4.12 4.37 9.02
CA ASN A 598 4.13 5.73 9.58
C ASN A 598 3.84 5.75 11.09
N GLY A 599 3.56 4.59 11.71
CA GLY A 599 3.32 4.48 13.14
C GLY A 599 1.96 5.03 13.59
N LEU A 600 0.99 5.07 12.68
CA LEU A 600 -0.39 5.53 12.91
C LEU A 600 -1.30 4.35 13.16
#